data_7c689832bf18cecc1d5cda3888363920
#
_entry.id   7c689832bf18cecc1d5cda3888363920
#
_cell.length_a   1.000
_cell.length_b   1.000
_cell.length_c   1.000
_cell.angle_alpha   90.00
_cell.angle_beta   90.00
_cell.angle_gamma   90.00
#
_symmetry.space_group_name_H-M   'P 1'
#
loop_
_entity.id
_entity.type
_entity.pdbx_description
1 polymer ?
#
loop_
_entity_poly.entity_id
_entity_poly.type
_entity_poly.pdbx_seq_one_letter_code
_entity_poly.pdbx_strand_id
1 'polypeptide(L)'
;VSASYDDVTLLAALIQCEAGNECYEGQLAVGAVVMNRLRSGAYPSSISGVIYQSGQFPPAGQGMVASIAANGPKSSCVQAAQQALGCSDNTGGATCFSRASSGRAGVVIGNHVFY
;
A
#
# COMPACT_ATOMS: atom_id res chain seq x y z
N VAL A 1 -25.75 -1.92 -3.73
CA VAL A 1 -24.56 -2.62 -3.23
C VAL A 1 -23.36 -2.13 -3.98
N SER A 2 -22.39 -1.61 -3.29
CA SER A 2 -21.13 -1.22 -3.90
C SER A 2 -20.37 -2.47 -4.34
N ALA A 3 -19.63 -2.33 -5.43
CA ALA A 3 -18.78 -3.41 -5.90
C ALA A 3 -17.76 -3.77 -4.82
N SER A 4 -17.57 -5.06 -4.63
CA SER A 4 -16.57 -5.61 -3.73
C SER A 4 -15.38 -6.09 -4.56
N TYR A 5 -14.18 -5.64 -4.21
CA TYR A 5 -12.95 -6.05 -4.89
C TYR A 5 -12.18 -7.00 -3.98
N ASP A 6 -11.47 -7.95 -4.57
CA ASP A 6 -10.61 -8.84 -3.81
C ASP A 6 -9.43 -8.06 -3.23
N ASP A 7 -8.74 -8.67 -2.27
CA ASP A 7 -7.65 -8.01 -1.55
C ASP A 7 -6.48 -7.68 -2.47
N VAL A 8 -6.20 -8.52 -3.47
CA VAL A 8 -5.12 -8.25 -4.43
C VAL A 8 -5.43 -6.99 -5.23
N THR A 9 -6.64 -6.90 -5.78
CA THR A 9 -7.03 -5.77 -6.61
C THR A 9 -7.04 -4.48 -5.80
N LEU A 10 -7.58 -4.53 -4.58
CA LEU A 10 -7.67 -3.35 -3.72
C LEU A 10 -6.28 -2.88 -3.29
N LEU A 11 -5.42 -3.80 -2.87
CA LEU A 11 -4.05 -3.48 -2.48
C LEU A 11 -3.25 -2.96 -3.67
N ALA A 12 -3.39 -3.57 -4.84
CA ALA A 12 -2.72 -3.10 -6.05
C ALA A 12 -3.16 -1.69 -6.43
N ALA A 13 -4.44 -1.37 -6.27
CA ALA A 13 -4.95 -0.04 -6.55
C ALA A 13 -4.35 1.00 -5.59
N LEU A 14 -4.23 0.68 -4.30
CA LEU A 14 -3.56 1.57 -3.36
C LEU A 14 -2.09 1.75 -3.72
N ILE A 15 -1.39 0.67 -4.02
CA ILE A 15 0.02 0.72 -4.42
C ILE A 15 0.17 1.65 -5.63
N GLN A 16 -0.71 1.56 -6.60
CA GLN A 16 -0.66 2.42 -7.79
C GLN A 16 -0.88 3.89 -7.43
N CYS A 17 -1.80 4.19 -6.52
CA CYS A 17 -2.02 5.55 -6.05
C CYS A 17 -0.78 6.14 -5.39
N GLU A 18 -0.13 5.35 -4.54
CA GLU A 18 0.96 5.84 -3.69
C GLU A 18 2.33 5.71 -4.35
N ALA A 19 2.52 4.72 -5.21
CA ALA A 19 3.83 4.34 -5.72
C ALA A 19 3.80 3.88 -7.18
N GLY A 20 2.79 4.28 -7.95
CA GLY A 20 2.65 3.85 -9.34
C GLY A 20 3.82 4.24 -10.23
N ASN A 21 4.52 5.32 -9.90
CA ASN A 21 5.70 5.81 -10.63
C ASN A 21 7.02 5.42 -9.97
N GLU A 22 6.97 4.66 -8.88
CA GLU A 22 8.17 4.18 -8.19
C GLU A 22 8.69 2.89 -8.82
N CYS A 23 9.92 2.51 -8.47
CA CYS A 23 10.45 1.21 -8.84
C CYS A 23 9.62 0.09 -8.18
N TYR A 24 9.80 -1.13 -8.67
CA TYR A 24 9.03 -2.28 -8.15
C TYR A 24 9.24 -2.46 -6.64
N GLU A 25 10.47 -2.29 -6.16
CA GLU A 25 10.81 -2.41 -4.74
C GLU A 25 10.05 -1.39 -3.90
N GLY A 26 9.82 -0.19 -4.42
CA GLY A 26 9.01 0.82 -3.75
C GLY A 26 7.53 0.45 -3.72
N GLN A 27 7.04 -0.14 -4.80
CA GLN A 27 5.67 -0.64 -4.87
C GLN A 27 5.45 -1.77 -3.87
N LEU A 28 6.38 -2.72 -3.81
CA LEU A 28 6.32 -3.81 -2.84
C LEU A 28 6.35 -3.28 -1.41
N ALA A 29 7.20 -2.27 -1.16
CA ALA A 29 7.32 -1.68 0.18
C ALA A 29 6.00 -1.06 0.66
N VAL A 30 5.27 -0.37 -0.21
CA VAL A 30 3.94 0.16 0.15
C VAL A 30 2.98 -0.97 0.50
N GLY A 31 2.98 -2.04 -0.28
CA GLY A 31 2.17 -3.23 0.02
C GLY A 31 2.55 -3.85 1.36
N ALA A 32 3.85 -3.93 1.64
CA ALA A 32 4.35 -4.47 2.91
C ALA A 32 3.88 -3.65 4.11
N VAL A 33 3.84 -2.31 3.98
CA VAL A 33 3.32 -1.45 5.05
C VAL A 33 1.88 -1.82 5.40
N VAL A 34 1.03 -2.01 4.40
CA VAL A 34 -0.37 -2.39 4.63
C VAL A 34 -0.45 -3.72 5.37
N MET A 35 0.34 -4.70 4.94
CA MET A 35 0.34 -6.03 5.56
C MET A 35 0.91 -5.99 6.98
N ASN A 36 1.92 -5.17 7.23
CA ASN A 36 2.49 -5.02 8.57
C ASN A 36 1.49 -4.36 9.50
N ARG A 37 0.73 -3.36 9.05
CA ARG A 37 -0.36 -2.78 9.83
C ARG A 37 -1.39 -3.85 10.19
N LEU A 38 -1.79 -4.66 9.20
CA LEU A 38 -2.78 -5.71 9.42
C LEU A 38 -2.32 -6.68 10.52
N ARG A 39 -1.05 -7.05 10.54
CA ARG A 39 -0.49 -8.02 11.49
C ARG A 39 -0.17 -7.43 12.86
N SER A 40 -0.03 -6.11 12.97
CA SER A 40 0.46 -5.46 14.20
C SER A 40 -0.57 -5.47 15.34
N GLY A 41 -1.85 -5.59 15.02
CA GLY A 41 -2.92 -5.49 16.01
C GLY A 41 -3.28 -4.05 16.41
N ALA A 42 -2.51 -3.06 15.93
CA ALA A 42 -2.76 -1.64 16.26
C ALA A 42 -3.58 -0.93 15.19
N TYR A 43 -3.94 -1.61 14.12
CA TYR A 43 -4.69 -1.09 12.97
C TYR A 43 -5.89 -2.01 12.71
N PRO A 44 -6.80 -1.60 11.81
CA PRO A 44 -7.93 -2.47 11.45
C PRO A 44 -7.48 -3.85 10.99
N SER A 45 -8.33 -4.85 11.16
CA SER A 45 -8.00 -6.26 10.95
C SER A 45 -8.34 -6.78 9.56
N SER A 46 -8.57 -5.89 8.60
CA SER A 46 -8.80 -6.25 7.21
C SER A 46 -8.02 -5.31 6.30
N ILE A 47 -7.69 -5.77 5.09
CA ILE A 47 -6.97 -4.95 4.12
C ILE A 47 -7.78 -3.72 3.76
N SER A 48 -9.07 -3.88 3.47
CA SER A 48 -9.93 -2.72 3.19
C SER A 48 -10.02 -1.78 4.39
N GLY A 49 -10.07 -2.31 5.61
CA GLY A 49 -10.08 -1.51 6.82
C GLY A 49 -8.82 -0.68 6.98
N VAL A 50 -7.65 -1.25 6.69
CA VAL A 50 -6.38 -0.53 6.74
C VAL A 50 -6.33 0.55 5.65
N ILE A 51 -6.72 0.22 4.42
CA ILE A 51 -6.67 1.14 3.28
C ILE A 51 -7.61 2.33 3.49
N TYR A 52 -8.82 2.07 3.97
CA TYR A 52 -9.83 3.13 4.15
C TYR A 52 -9.83 3.75 5.54
N GLN A 53 -8.88 3.42 6.38
CA GLN A 53 -8.77 4.05 7.70
C GLN A 53 -8.65 5.56 7.55
N SER A 54 -9.47 6.30 8.30
CA SER A 54 -9.58 7.76 8.17
C SER A 54 -8.22 8.43 8.33
N GLY A 55 -7.87 9.28 7.35
CA GLY A 55 -6.65 10.09 7.38
C GLY A 55 -5.36 9.37 7.07
N GLN A 56 -5.37 8.06 6.82
CA GLN A 56 -4.13 7.31 6.57
C GLN A 56 -3.71 7.34 5.11
N PHE A 57 -4.67 7.14 4.20
CA PHE A 57 -4.41 7.14 2.76
C PHE A 57 -5.42 8.06 2.08
N PRO A 58 -5.10 9.36 1.91
CA PRO A 58 -6.03 10.31 1.30
C PRO A 58 -6.62 9.88 -0.04
N PRO A 59 -5.85 9.24 -0.97
CA PRO A 59 -6.44 8.77 -2.22
C PRO A 59 -7.62 7.82 -2.05
N ALA A 60 -7.63 7.00 -1.01
CA ALA A 60 -8.75 6.10 -0.74
C ALA A 60 -10.02 6.89 -0.41
N GLY A 61 -9.90 7.90 0.46
CA GLY A 61 -11.01 8.77 0.84
C GLY A 61 -11.53 9.64 -0.30
N GLN A 62 -10.70 9.86 -1.34
CA GLN A 62 -11.08 10.66 -2.51
C GLN A 62 -11.61 9.82 -3.66
N GLY A 63 -11.78 8.52 -3.46
CA GLY A 63 -12.30 7.61 -4.48
C GLY A 63 -11.29 7.16 -5.52
N MET A 64 -10.02 7.54 -5.42
CA MET A 64 -9.00 7.17 -6.40
C MET A 64 -8.70 5.68 -6.38
N VAL A 65 -8.63 5.08 -5.19
CA VAL A 65 -8.41 3.63 -5.07
C VAL A 65 -9.54 2.85 -5.71
N ALA A 66 -10.80 3.24 -5.45
CA ALA A 66 -11.95 2.58 -6.06
C ALA A 66 -11.96 2.71 -7.57
N SER A 67 -11.60 3.88 -8.08
CA SER A 67 -11.53 4.12 -9.53
C SER A 67 -10.48 3.23 -10.20
N ILE A 68 -9.30 3.14 -9.63
CA ILE A 68 -8.23 2.29 -10.18
C ILE A 68 -8.63 0.82 -10.09
N ALA A 69 -9.22 0.40 -8.98
CA ALA A 69 -9.69 -0.98 -8.83
C ALA A 69 -10.72 -1.34 -9.90
N ALA A 70 -11.64 -0.42 -10.21
CA ALA A 70 -12.65 -0.63 -11.23
C ALA A 70 -12.08 -0.72 -12.64
N ASN A 71 -11.03 0.04 -12.93
CA ASN A 71 -10.40 0.09 -14.25
C ASN A 71 -9.27 -0.94 -14.45
N GLY A 72 -8.87 -1.61 -13.40
CA GLY A 72 -7.77 -2.57 -13.41
C GLY A 72 -6.43 -1.93 -13.11
N PRO A 73 -5.79 -2.29 -11.97
CA PRO A 73 -4.47 -1.77 -11.63
C PRO A 73 -3.39 -2.23 -12.61
N LYS A 74 -2.27 -1.51 -12.65
CA LYS A 74 -1.09 -1.90 -13.43
C LYS A 74 -0.60 -3.29 -13.02
N SER A 75 -0.09 -4.05 -13.98
CA SER A 75 0.39 -5.41 -13.72
C SER A 75 1.52 -5.44 -12.70
N SER A 76 2.43 -4.46 -12.70
CA SER A 76 3.50 -4.40 -11.70
C SER A 76 2.96 -4.20 -10.29
N CYS A 77 1.91 -3.40 -10.14
CA CYS A 77 1.27 -3.18 -8.85
C CYS A 77 0.51 -4.43 -8.38
N VAL A 78 -0.08 -5.17 -9.31
CA VAL A 78 -0.70 -6.46 -8.99
C VAL A 78 0.34 -7.45 -8.50
N GLN A 79 1.50 -7.55 -9.17
CA GLN A 79 2.58 -8.43 -8.73
C GLN A 79 3.10 -8.03 -7.34
N ALA A 80 3.28 -6.74 -7.11
CA ALA A 80 3.71 -6.24 -5.81
C ALA A 80 2.70 -6.59 -4.71
N ALA A 81 1.41 -6.42 -5.00
CA ALA A 81 0.35 -6.79 -4.07
C ALA A 81 0.35 -8.28 -3.76
N GLN A 82 0.53 -9.13 -4.78
CA GLN A 82 0.59 -10.58 -4.58
C GLN A 82 1.77 -10.97 -3.70
N GLN A 83 2.94 -10.37 -3.92
CA GLN A 83 4.11 -10.65 -3.10
C GLN A 83 3.94 -10.17 -1.67
N ALA A 84 3.37 -8.98 -1.47
CA ALA A 84 3.10 -8.46 -0.13
C ALA A 84 2.10 -9.35 0.62
N LEU A 85 1.05 -9.82 -0.05
CA LEU A 85 0.10 -10.76 0.53
C LEU A 85 0.74 -12.09 0.88
N GLY A 86 1.77 -12.50 0.13
CA GLY A 86 2.59 -13.67 0.42
C GLY A 86 3.65 -13.43 1.48
N CYS A 87 3.57 -12.33 2.22
CA CYS A 87 4.46 -11.96 3.32
C CYS A 87 5.86 -11.50 2.91
N SER A 88 6.08 -11.13 1.65
CA SER A 88 7.32 -10.45 1.26
C SER A 88 7.36 -9.05 1.89
N ASP A 89 8.45 -8.74 2.56
CA ASP A 89 8.62 -7.45 3.23
C ASP A 89 10.07 -6.99 3.10
N ASN A 90 10.27 -5.92 2.35
CA ASN A 90 11.58 -5.30 2.17
C ASN A 90 11.77 -4.05 3.03
N THR A 91 10.89 -3.83 4.01
CA THR A 91 10.91 -2.65 4.87
C THR A 91 11.36 -2.94 6.30
N GLY A 92 11.55 -4.21 6.65
CA GLY A 92 11.93 -4.58 8.02
C GLY A 92 10.81 -4.38 9.04
N GLY A 93 9.56 -4.52 8.62
CA GLY A 93 8.41 -4.42 9.52
C GLY A 93 7.81 -3.03 9.61
N ALA A 94 8.12 -2.13 8.68
CA ALA A 94 7.61 -0.76 8.73
C ALA A 94 6.08 -0.72 8.62
N THR A 95 5.47 0.21 9.36
CA THR A 95 4.03 0.46 9.32
C THR A 95 3.71 1.86 8.80
N CYS A 96 4.71 2.65 8.47
CA CYS A 96 4.55 4.01 7.97
C CYS A 96 5.53 4.29 6.84
N PHE A 97 5.23 5.29 6.03
CA PHE A 97 6.19 5.82 5.08
C PHE A 97 5.94 7.31 4.85
N SER A 98 7.00 7.99 4.45
CA SER A 98 6.98 9.41 4.11
C SER A 98 7.89 9.62 2.92
N ARG A 99 7.91 10.84 2.38
CA ARG A 99 8.91 11.18 1.35
C ARG A 99 10.31 11.06 1.94
N ALA A 100 11.25 10.56 1.15
CA ALA A 100 12.65 10.45 1.57
C ALA A 100 13.22 11.81 1.97
N SER A 101 12.76 12.89 1.31
CA SER A 101 13.17 14.26 1.63
C SER A 101 12.77 14.73 3.02
N SER A 102 11.90 13.99 3.72
CA SER A 102 11.52 14.34 5.10
C SER A 102 12.67 14.24 6.08
N GLY A 103 13.73 13.51 5.73
CA GLY A 103 14.86 13.29 6.62
C GLY A 103 14.60 12.31 7.75
N ARG A 104 13.44 11.65 7.74
CA ARG A 104 13.08 10.69 8.78
C ARG A 104 13.96 9.45 8.70
N ALA A 105 14.34 8.89 9.85
CA ALA A 105 15.11 7.66 9.90
C ALA A 105 14.25 6.48 9.48
N GLY A 106 14.83 5.56 8.71
CA GLY A 106 14.15 4.36 8.23
C GLY A 106 14.82 3.78 7.03
N VAL A 107 14.14 2.87 6.34
CA VAL A 107 14.62 2.24 5.12
C VAL A 107 14.21 3.11 3.93
N VAL A 108 15.20 3.63 3.21
CA VAL A 108 14.94 4.46 2.02
C VAL A 108 14.86 3.56 0.79
N ILE A 109 13.74 3.61 0.08
CA ILE A 109 13.53 2.89 -1.18
C ILE A 109 12.92 3.89 -2.16
N GLY A 110 13.66 4.21 -3.22
CA GLY A 110 13.22 5.22 -4.18
C GLY A 110 13.01 6.59 -3.50
N ASN A 111 11.85 7.15 -3.67
CA ASN A 111 11.51 8.47 -3.15
C ASN A 111 10.84 8.44 -1.76
N HIS A 112 10.79 7.28 -1.13
CA HIS A 112 10.13 7.09 0.16
C HIS A 112 11.09 6.56 1.23
N VAL A 113 10.80 6.90 2.48
CA VAL A 113 11.43 6.30 3.66
C VAL A 113 10.36 5.54 4.43
N PHE A 114 10.66 4.31 4.80
CA PHE A 114 9.75 3.38 5.49
C PHE A 114 10.21 3.18 6.93
N TYR A 115 9.27 3.34 7.89
CA TYR A 115 9.59 3.27 9.32
C TYR A 115 8.45 2.68 10.16
#